data_044cd8a8ca338c13d8a43b10fdc2472b
#
_entry.id   044cd8a8ca338c13d8a43b10fdc2472b
#
_cell.length_a   1.000
_cell.length_b   1.000
_cell.length_c   1.000
_cell.angle_alpha   90.00
_cell.angle_beta   90.00
_cell.angle_gamma   90.00
#
_symmetry.space_group_name_H-M   'P 1'
#
loop_
_entity.id
_entity.type
_entity.pdbx_description
1 polymer ?
#
loop_
_entity_poly.entity_id
_entity_poly.type
_entity_poly.pdbx_seq_one_letter_code
_entity_poly.pdbx_strand_id
1 'polypeptide(L)'
;LEKIADLAKKYGVLVISDEIHAPLIFNEARFVPYLNVSDAARETGLCITSASKAWNLAGLKCAQIISDDAAINDRLLQLPLASPWRSSLLGVWASIAAYNQGEPWLKAVLKNIDENRHYLAKLLKKHLPKAKYTVPDATYLAWIDLSAYGQENVATLLLEKGRVALSNGTDFGGVGKDFVRLNLATSKEILKDAVLRMASVLED
;
A
#
# COMPACT_ATOMS: atom_id res chain seq x y z
N LEU A 1 13.85 9.41 7.94
CA LEU A 1 14.08 8.07 8.50
C LEU A 1 15.26 8.07 9.50
N GLU A 2 16.37 8.79 9.24
CA GLU A 2 17.54 8.86 10.15
C GLU A 2 17.16 9.21 11.60
N LYS A 3 16.38 10.30 11.78
CA LYS A 3 15.88 10.69 13.12
C LYS A 3 15.08 9.60 13.83
N ILE A 4 14.35 8.77 13.08
CA ILE A 4 13.61 7.63 13.65
C ILE A 4 14.60 6.57 14.11
N ALA A 5 15.62 6.26 13.32
CA ALA A 5 16.65 5.30 13.68
C ALA A 5 17.46 5.75 14.91
N ASP A 6 17.83 7.03 14.99
CA ASP A 6 18.54 7.59 16.14
C ASP A 6 17.69 7.54 17.41
N LEU A 7 16.41 7.86 17.32
CA LEU A 7 15.47 7.76 18.45
C LEU A 7 15.28 6.30 18.87
N ALA A 8 15.12 5.39 17.92
CA ALA A 8 14.99 3.97 18.18
C ALA A 8 16.22 3.42 18.93
N LYS A 9 17.43 3.76 18.48
CA LYS A 9 18.68 3.40 19.15
C LYS A 9 18.77 4.00 20.54
N LYS A 10 18.48 5.30 20.67
CA LYS A 10 18.51 6.02 21.95
C LYS A 10 17.61 5.40 23.01
N TYR A 11 16.41 4.95 22.62
CA TYR A 11 15.39 4.46 23.55
C TYR A 11 15.27 2.92 23.55
N GLY A 12 16.10 2.20 22.83
CA GLY A 12 16.06 0.73 22.75
C GLY A 12 14.78 0.20 22.12
N VAL A 13 14.24 0.89 21.11
CA VAL A 13 12.99 0.53 20.43
C VAL A 13 13.29 -0.22 19.15
N LEU A 14 12.58 -1.35 18.94
CA LEU A 14 12.62 -2.07 17.67
C LEU A 14 11.73 -1.38 16.64
N VAL A 15 12.26 -1.12 15.46
CA VAL A 15 11.50 -0.60 14.30
C VAL A 15 11.14 -1.74 13.36
N ILE A 16 9.87 -1.91 13.09
CA ILE A 16 9.37 -2.83 12.06
C ILE A 16 9.00 -1.99 10.83
N SER A 17 9.77 -2.12 9.77
CA SER A 17 9.52 -1.44 8.49
C SER A 17 8.73 -2.36 7.57
N ASP A 18 7.44 -2.05 7.36
CA ASP A 18 6.62 -2.74 6.36
C ASP A 18 6.90 -2.16 4.97
N GLU A 19 7.67 -2.89 4.17
CA GLU A 19 8.13 -2.50 2.84
C GLU A 19 7.44 -3.29 1.72
N ILE A 20 6.29 -3.87 2.01
CA ILE A 20 5.57 -4.73 1.04
C ILE A 20 5.16 -3.97 -0.24
N HIS A 21 5.01 -2.65 -0.17
CA HIS A 21 4.71 -1.79 -1.32
C HIS A 21 5.95 -1.18 -1.98
N ALA A 22 7.16 -1.45 -1.48
CA ALA A 22 8.41 -0.83 -1.94
C ALA A 22 8.63 -0.83 -3.47
N PRO A 23 8.33 -1.92 -4.23
CA PRO A 23 8.52 -1.91 -5.67
C PRO A 23 7.48 -1.08 -6.44
N LEU A 24 6.42 -0.61 -5.78
CA LEU A 24 5.32 0.13 -6.41
C LEU A 24 5.54 1.64 -6.29
N ILE A 25 6.65 2.14 -6.81
CA ILE A 25 6.99 3.57 -6.85
C ILE A 25 6.95 4.09 -8.28
N PHE A 26 6.58 5.36 -8.43
CA PHE A 26 6.57 6.04 -9.72
C PHE A 26 7.85 6.85 -9.93
N ASN A 27 8.10 7.27 -11.17
CA ASN A 27 9.39 7.84 -11.59
C ASN A 27 9.83 9.10 -10.82
N GLU A 28 8.88 9.83 -10.24
CA GLU A 28 9.14 11.06 -9.48
C GLU A 28 9.58 10.78 -8.03
N ALA A 29 9.41 9.54 -7.54
CA ALA A 29 9.68 9.17 -6.18
C ALA A 29 10.90 8.24 -6.05
N ARG A 30 11.53 8.28 -4.88
CA ARG A 30 12.62 7.37 -4.49
C ARG A 30 12.24 6.63 -3.23
N PHE A 31 12.23 5.31 -3.29
CA PHE A 31 12.12 4.47 -2.10
C PHE A 31 13.49 4.36 -1.40
N VAL A 32 13.48 4.48 -0.08
CA VAL A 32 14.66 4.28 0.76
C VAL A 32 14.35 3.13 1.72
N PRO A 33 14.95 1.93 1.54
CA PRO A 33 14.81 0.83 2.50
C PRO A 33 15.29 1.27 3.88
N TYR A 34 14.55 0.90 4.93
CA TYR A 34 14.88 1.36 6.29
C TYR A 34 16.29 0.92 6.73
N LEU A 35 16.66 -0.34 6.45
CA LEU A 35 17.98 -0.88 6.82
C LEU A 35 19.15 -0.21 6.08
N ASN A 36 18.89 0.53 5.00
CA ASN A 36 19.92 1.27 4.25
C ASN A 36 20.10 2.72 4.73
N VAL A 37 19.33 3.15 5.73
CA VAL A 37 19.35 4.55 6.19
C VAL A 37 20.61 4.87 6.98
N SER A 38 20.99 4.01 7.94
CA SER A 38 22.15 4.22 8.82
C SER A 38 22.51 2.93 9.56
N ASP A 39 23.66 2.94 10.27
CA ASP A 39 24.04 1.86 11.19
C ASP A 39 23.01 1.71 12.32
N ALA A 40 22.51 2.81 12.86
CA ALA A 40 21.44 2.79 13.87
C ALA A 40 20.17 2.10 13.35
N ALA A 41 19.81 2.29 12.08
CA ALA A 41 18.68 1.59 11.48
C ALA A 41 18.92 0.08 11.35
N ARG A 42 20.13 -0.36 11.00
CA ARG A 42 20.50 -1.78 10.96
C ARG A 42 20.46 -2.44 12.33
N GLU A 43 20.97 -1.75 13.37
CA GLU A 43 20.98 -2.25 14.75
C GLU A 43 19.58 -2.33 15.39
N THR A 44 18.64 -1.51 14.95
CA THR A 44 17.31 -1.39 15.61
C THR A 44 16.16 -1.84 14.75
N GLY A 45 16.40 -2.23 13.49
CA GLY A 45 15.35 -2.46 12.52
C GLY A 45 15.23 -3.87 11.99
N LEU A 46 14.01 -4.20 11.62
CA LEU A 46 13.72 -5.28 10.69
C LEU A 46 12.79 -4.80 9.59
N CYS A 47 12.94 -5.37 8.40
CA CYS A 47 12.11 -5.10 7.24
C CYS A 47 11.19 -6.31 6.99
N ILE A 48 9.93 -6.05 6.65
CA ILE A 48 8.99 -7.06 6.14
C ILE A 48 8.69 -6.75 4.69
N THR A 49 8.93 -7.71 3.80
CA THR A 49 8.68 -7.56 2.37
C THR A 49 8.07 -8.80 1.74
N SER A 50 7.53 -8.67 0.53
CA SER A 50 6.91 -9.77 -0.20
C SER A 50 6.70 -9.38 -1.68
N ALA A 51 6.69 -10.37 -2.55
CA ALA A 51 6.24 -10.22 -3.94
C ALA A 51 4.71 -10.03 -4.06
N SER A 52 3.97 -10.16 -2.97
CA SER A 52 2.49 -10.21 -2.94
C SER A 52 1.82 -9.01 -3.60
N LYS A 53 2.30 -7.79 -3.36
CA LYS A 53 1.65 -6.56 -3.86
C LYS A 53 2.13 -6.19 -5.24
N ALA A 54 3.46 -6.18 -5.44
CA ALA A 54 4.06 -5.74 -6.69
C ALA A 54 3.79 -6.70 -7.86
N TRP A 55 3.66 -8.01 -7.60
CA TRP A 55 3.43 -9.05 -8.64
C TRP A 55 2.09 -9.76 -8.50
N ASN A 56 1.17 -9.20 -7.70
CA ASN A 56 -0.18 -9.76 -7.52
C ASN A 56 -0.21 -11.23 -7.04
N LEU A 57 0.70 -11.58 -6.11
CA LEU A 57 0.87 -12.94 -5.59
C LEU A 57 0.32 -13.13 -4.17
N ALA A 58 -0.53 -12.22 -3.67
CA ALA A 58 -1.01 -12.23 -2.28
C ALA A 58 -1.70 -13.55 -1.87
N GLY A 59 -2.38 -14.22 -2.80
CA GLY A 59 -3.04 -15.51 -2.56
C GLY A 59 -2.06 -16.66 -2.26
N LEU A 60 -0.79 -16.53 -2.64
CA LEU A 60 0.22 -17.57 -2.48
C LEU A 60 0.94 -17.53 -1.12
N LYS A 61 0.67 -16.53 -0.27
CA LYS A 61 1.08 -16.50 1.15
C LYS A 61 2.59 -16.72 1.37
N CYS A 62 3.44 -15.81 0.86
CA CYS A 62 4.87 -15.80 1.08
C CYS A 62 5.35 -14.38 1.38
N ALA A 63 6.05 -14.21 2.49
CA ALA A 63 6.70 -12.97 2.89
C ALA A 63 8.06 -13.26 3.52
N GLN A 64 8.93 -12.27 3.56
CA GLN A 64 10.26 -12.34 4.15
C GLN A 64 10.37 -11.32 5.29
N ILE A 65 11.06 -11.70 6.38
CA ILE A 65 11.54 -10.80 7.41
C ILE A 65 13.05 -10.73 7.26
N ILE A 66 13.58 -9.53 7.19
CA ILE A 66 15.01 -9.26 6.97
C ILE A 66 15.51 -8.40 8.10
N SER A 67 16.61 -8.80 8.74
CA SER A 67 17.35 -7.99 9.70
C SER A 67 18.85 -8.20 9.51
N ASP A 68 19.64 -7.18 9.79
CA ASP A 68 21.12 -7.20 9.75
C ASP A 68 21.73 -7.36 11.15
N ASP A 69 20.90 -7.25 12.20
CA ASP A 69 21.33 -7.36 13.59
C ASP A 69 21.22 -8.77 14.13
N ALA A 70 22.29 -9.27 14.77
CA ALA A 70 22.36 -10.64 15.29
C ALA A 70 21.36 -10.88 16.42
N ALA A 71 21.15 -9.92 17.33
CA ALA A 71 20.24 -10.10 18.46
C ALA A 71 18.76 -10.11 17.98
N ILE A 72 18.46 -9.34 16.96
CA ILE A 72 17.12 -9.39 16.32
C ILE A 72 16.94 -10.76 15.64
N ASN A 73 17.94 -11.24 14.91
CA ASN A 73 17.88 -12.54 14.25
C ASN A 73 17.73 -13.70 15.26
N ASP A 74 18.44 -13.66 16.39
CA ASP A 74 18.28 -14.65 17.47
C ASP A 74 16.85 -14.65 18.04
N ARG A 75 16.21 -13.49 18.17
CA ARG A 75 14.79 -13.38 18.57
C ARG A 75 13.85 -13.92 17.52
N LEU A 76 14.12 -13.69 16.22
CA LEU A 76 13.33 -14.25 15.12
C LEU A 76 13.40 -15.78 15.09
N LEU A 77 14.55 -16.37 15.41
CA LEU A 77 14.71 -17.83 15.51
C LEU A 77 13.93 -18.45 16.68
N GLN A 78 13.53 -17.67 17.69
CA GLN A 78 12.66 -18.10 18.80
C GLN A 78 11.17 -18.11 18.45
N LEU A 79 10.79 -17.60 17.28
CA LEU A 79 9.39 -17.69 16.84
C LEU A 79 8.95 -19.17 16.75
N PRO A 80 7.65 -19.45 17.02
CA PRO A 80 7.14 -20.81 16.90
C PRO A 80 7.47 -21.42 15.54
N LEU A 81 7.92 -22.68 15.51
CA LEU A 81 8.28 -23.40 14.28
C LEU A 81 7.18 -23.36 13.19
N ALA A 82 5.93 -23.27 13.61
CA ALA A 82 4.82 -23.12 12.68
C ALA A 82 4.85 -21.81 11.88
N SER A 83 5.55 -20.77 12.35
CA SER A 83 5.56 -19.45 11.70
C SER A 83 6.23 -19.50 10.31
N PRO A 84 7.48 -19.97 10.16
CA PRO A 84 8.10 -20.09 8.85
C PRO A 84 7.43 -21.16 7.96
N TRP A 85 6.85 -22.23 8.57
CA TRP A 85 6.21 -23.31 7.81
C TRP A 85 4.85 -22.93 7.21
N ARG A 86 4.28 -21.80 7.60
CA ARG A 86 3.04 -21.27 6.98
C ARG A 86 3.26 -20.64 5.62
N SER A 87 4.51 -20.41 5.22
CA SER A 87 4.82 -19.96 3.86
C SER A 87 4.49 -21.07 2.86
N SER A 88 3.71 -20.73 1.84
CA SER A 88 3.37 -21.69 0.78
C SER A 88 4.59 -22.00 -0.08
N LEU A 89 4.87 -23.28 -0.35
CA LEU A 89 5.94 -23.69 -1.27
C LEU A 89 5.76 -23.08 -2.66
N LEU A 90 4.53 -23.04 -3.17
CA LEU A 90 4.21 -22.37 -4.44
C LEU A 90 4.45 -20.86 -4.36
N GLY A 91 4.18 -20.26 -3.19
CA GLY A 91 4.47 -18.85 -2.93
C GLY A 91 5.95 -18.54 -2.94
N VAL A 92 6.79 -19.42 -2.42
CA VAL A 92 8.26 -19.28 -2.47
C VAL A 92 8.74 -19.34 -3.92
N TRP A 93 8.33 -20.34 -4.70
CA TRP A 93 8.72 -20.46 -6.11
C TRP A 93 8.23 -19.28 -6.95
N ALA A 94 6.98 -18.86 -6.75
CA ALA A 94 6.44 -17.69 -7.45
C ALA A 94 7.18 -16.40 -7.08
N SER A 95 7.57 -16.22 -5.81
CA SER A 95 8.37 -15.06 -5.38
C SER A 95 9.77 -15.08 -6.02
N ILE A 96 10.43 -16.24 -6.08
CA ILE A 96 11.72 -16.40 -6.77
C ILE A 96 11.59 -16.00 -8.26
N ALA A 97 10.56 -16.49 -8.94
CA ALA A 97 10.30 -16.16 -10.34
C ALA A 97 10.00 -14.66 -10.51
N ALA A 98 9.19 -14.08 -9.63
CA ALA A 98 8.83 -12.67 -9.64
C ALA A 98 10.06 -11.77 -9.49
N TYR A 99 10.92 -12.03 -8.51
CA TYR A 99 12.12 -11.23 -8.28
C TYR A 99 13.17 -11.39 -9.39
N ASN A 100 13.32 -12.58 -9.96
CA ASN A 100 14.33 -12.83 -10.98
C ASN A 100 13.89 -12.47 -12.41
N GLN A 101 12.59 -12.59 -12.71
CA GLN A 101 12.09 -12.52 -14.09
C GLN A 101 10.86 -11.61 -14.25
N GLY A 102 10.27 -11.13 -13.15
CA GLY A 102 9.01 -10.40 -13.14
C GLY A 102 9.12 -8.89 -13.43
N GLU A 103 10.32 -8.36 -13.69
CA GLU A 103 10.52 -6.92 -13.93
C GLU A 103 9.72 -6.39 -15.14
N PRO A 104 9.64 -7.06 -16.29
CA PRO A 104 8.85 -6.56 -17.43
C PRO A 104 7.36 -6.44 -17.10
N TRP A 105 6.82 -7.40 -16.35
CA TRP A 105 5.43 -7.36 -15.88
C TRP A 105 5.21 -6.18 -14.91
N LEU A 106 6.11 -6.01 -13.94
CA LEU A 106 6.04 -4.91 -12.96
C LEU A 106 6.08 -3.54 -13.66
N LYS A 107 6.97 -3.35 -14.64
CA LYS A 107 7.04 -2.11 -15.44
C LYS A 107 5.73 -1.81 -16.17
N ALA A 108 5.09 -2.83 -16.75
CA ALA A 108 3.80 -2.68 -17.43
C ALA A 108 2.68 -2.30 -16.45
N VAL A 109 2.65 -2.92 -15.29
CA VAL A 109 1.68 -2.62 -14.23
C VAL A 109 1.88 -1.22 -13.67
N LEU A 110 3.12 -0.82 -13.36
CA LEU A 110 3.44 0.53 -12.88
C LEU A 110 2.99 1.59 -13.88
N LYS A 111 3.23 1.39 -15.17
CA LYS A 111 2.75 2.31 -16.22
C LYS A 111 1.23 2.45 -16.19
N ASN A 112 0.50 1.34 -16.06
CA ASN A 112 -0.97 1.38 -16.00
C ASN A 112 -1.46 2.12 -14.74
N ILE A 113 -0.88 1.81 -13.57
CA ILE A 113 -1.27 2.48 -12.32
C ILE A 113 -0.92 3.96 -12.36
N ASP A 114 0.23 4.34 -12.92
CA ASP A 114 0.63 5.72 -13.12
C ASP A 114 -0.38 6.50 -13.99
N GLU A 115 -0.79 5.93 -15.10
CA GLU A 115 -1.86 6.52 -15.92
C GLU A 115 -3.18 6.65 -15.15
N ASN A 116 -3.52 5.64 -14.33
CA ASN A 116 -4.78 5.62 -13.56
C ASN A 116 -4.79 6.64 -12.42
N ARG A 117 -3.66 6.85 -11.70
CA ARG A 117 -3.59 7.86 -10.62
C ARG A 117 -3.85 9.27 -11.14
N HIS A 118 -3.32 9.60 -12.30
CA HIS A 118 -3.56 10.89 -12.97
C HIS A 118 -4.96 10.97 -13.61
N TYR A 119 -5.46 9.87 -14.15
CA TYR A 119 -6.81 9.81 -14.72
C TYR A 119 -7.87 9.99 -13.64
N LEU A 120 -7.68 9.37 -12.46
CA LEU A 120 -8.56 9.57 -11.31
C LEU A 120 -8.63 11.06 -10.91
N ALA A 121 -7.49 11.77 -10.86
CA ALA A 121 -7.48 13.20 -10.55
C ALA A 121 -8.37 14.00 -11.53
N LYS A 122 -8.29 13.69 -12.83
CA LYS A 122 -9.13 14.35 -13.85
C LYS A 122 -10.62 14.01 -13.68
N LEU A 123 -10.94 12.76 -13.37
CA LEU A 123 -12.32 12.33 -13.14
C LEU A 123 -12.91 12.99 -11.90
N LEU A 124 -12.19 13.01 -10.79
CA LEU A 124 -12.66 13.65 -9.56
C LEU A 124 -12.86 15.15 -9.77
N LYS A 125 -11.91 15.85 -10.39
CA LYS A 125 -12.07 17.28 -10.71
C LYS A 125 -13.33 17.56 -11.54
N LYS A 126 -13.69 16.65 -12.44
CA LYS A 126 -14.82 16.83 -13.34
C LYS A 126 -16.17 16.45 -12.71
N HIS A 127 -16.22 15.35 -11.96
CA HIS A 127 -17.47 14.73 -11.53
C HIS A 127 -17.71 14.81 -10.02
N LEU A 128 -16.68 15.09 -9.23
CA LEU A 128 -16.71 15.24 -7.76
C LEU A 128 -15.82 16.41 -7.34
N PRO A 129 -16.16 17.65 -7.75
CA PRO A 129 -15.27 18.81 -7.62
C PRO A 129 -14.94 19.19 -6.16
N LYS A 130 -15.73 18.75 -5.19
CA LYS A 130 -15.49 18.98 -3.76
C LYS A 130 -14.54 17.94 -3.14
N ALA A 131 -14.30 16.81 -3.83
CA ALA A 131 -13.36 15.79 -3.36
C ALA A 131 -11.93 16.32 -3.40
N LYS A 132 -11.14 16.00 -2.36
CA LYS A 132 -9.71 16.29 -2.35
C LYS A 132 -8.92 15.01 -2.55
N TYR A 133 -8.02 15.06 -3.49
CA TYR A 133 -7.16 13.94 -3.85
C TYR A 133 -5.77 14.44 -4.21
N THR A 134 -4.78 13.97 -3.48
CA THR A 134 -3.38 14.15 -3.83
C THR A 134 -2.93 12.92 -4.62
N VAL A 135 -2.39 13.14 -5.82
CA VAL A 135 -1.86 12.03 -6.63
C VAL A 135 -0.71 11.39 -5.87
N PRO A 136 -0.78 10.08 -5.55
CA PRO A 136 0.24 9.44 -4.72
C PRO A 136 1.54 9.21 -5.51
N ASP A 137 2.69 9.30 -4.84
CA ASP A 137 4.01 9.03 -5.41
C ASP A 137 4.34 7.53 -5.49
N ALA A 138 3.54 6.70 -4.83
CA ALA A 138 3.75 5.26 -4.75
C ALA A 138 2.42 4.52 -4.53
N THR A 139 2.45 3.19 -4.68
CA THR A 139 1.34 2.27 -4.48
C THR A 139 0.19 2.42 -5.48
N TYR A 140 -0.73 1.48 -5.45
CA TYR A 140 -1.97 1.51 -6.23
C TYR A 140 -3.19 1.95 -5.41
N LEU A 141 -2.97 2.61 -4.27
CA LEU A 141 -4.03 3.00 -3.34
C LEU A 141 -4.22 4.52 -3.39
N ALA A 142 -5.39 4.95 -3.83
CA ALA A 142 -5.80 6.35 -3.78
C ALA A 142 -6.53 6.64 -2.46
N TRP A 143 -6.14 7.71 -1.78
CA TRP A 143 -6.76 8.21 -0.57
C TRP A 143 -7.54 9.48 -0.89
N ILE A 144 -8.86 9.43 -0.76
CA ILE A 144 -9.77 10.47 -1.25
C ILE A 144 -10.55 11.05 -0.06
N ASP A 145 -10.40 12.35 0.16
CA ASP A 145 -11.17 13.11 1.14
C ASP A 145 -12.52 13.53 0.53
N LEU A 146 -13.59 13.05 1.13
CA LEU A 146 -14.97 13.34 0.77
C LEU A 146 -15.71 14.18 1.84
N SER A 147 -14.99 14.76 2.80
CA SER A 147 -15.55 15.52 3.93
C SER A 147 -16.48 16.65 3.49
N ALA A 148 -16.17 17.30 2.36
CA ALA A 148 -16.97 18.41 1.82
C ALA A 148 -18.36 18.00 1.34
N TYR A 149 -18.68 16.70 1.25
CA TYR A 149 -20.02 16.19 0.93
C TYR A 149 -20.89 15.98 2.16
N GLY A 150 -20.33 16.07 3.39
CA GLY A 150 -21.07 16.05 4.65
C GLY A 150 -21.82 14.74 4.94
N GLN A 151 -21.42 13.64 4.33
CA GLN A 151 -22.11 12.35 4.47
C GLN A 151 -21.52 11.54 5.64
N GLU A 152 -22.42 11.04 6.51
CA GLU A 152 -22.01 10.05 7.51
C GLU A 152 -21.77 8.69 6.85
N ASN A 153 -20.68 8.00 7.28
CA ASN A 153 -20.32 6.66 6.77
C ASN A 153 -20.27 6.59 5.24
N VAL A 154 -19.60 7.54 4.60
CA VAL A 154 -19.57 7.72 3.14
C VAL A 154 -19.24 6.43 2.37
N ALA A 155 -18.35 5.56 2.88
CA ALA A 155 -18.02 4.28 2.24
C ALA A 155 -19.23 3.34 2.18
N THR A 156 -20.01 3.24 3.26
CA THR A 156 -21.25 2.45 3.31
C THR A 156 -22.31 3.01 2.36
N LEU A 157 -22.50 4.33 2.37
CA LEU A 157 -23.42 5.00 1.46
C LEU A 157 -23.08 4.71 -0.01
N LEU A 158 -21.80 4.81 -0.39
CA LEU A 158 -21.33 4.52 -1.74
C LEU A 158 -21.50 3.04 -2.12
N LEU A 159 -21.35 2.11 -1.17
CA LEU A 159 -21.59 0.70 -1.39
C LEU A 159 -23.08 0.42 -1.64
N GLU A 160 -23.96 0.94 -0.79
CA GLU A 160 -25.39 0.62 -0.82
C GLU A 160 -26.10 1.28 -1.99
N LYS A 161 -25.88 2.57 -2.20
CA LYS A 161 -26.56 3.35 -3.26
C LYS A 161 -25.78 3.37 -4.58
N GLY A 162 -24.45 3.56 -4.51
CA GLY A 162 -23.61 3.65 -5.70
C GLY A 162 -23.13 2.31 -6.23
N ARG A 163 -23.26 1.24 -5.43
CA ARG A 163 -22.67 -0.09 -5.75
C ARG A 163 -21.17 -0.03 -6.02
N VAL A 164 -20.48 0.85 -5.28
CA VAL A 164 -19.02 1.01 -5.34
C VAL A 164 -18.43 0.61 -3.99
N ALA A 165 -17.69 -0.50 -3.97
CA ALA A 165 -17.03 -1.01 -2.77
C ALA A 165 -15.66 -0.34 -2.60
N LEU A 166 -15.52 0.49 -1.58
CA LEU A 166 -14.29 1.17 -1.19
C LEU A 166 -13.92 0.78 0.24
N SER A 167 -12.63 0.84 0.59
CA SER A 167 -12.25 0.70 2.01
C SER A 167 -12.65 1.96 2.76
N ASN A 168 -13.27 1.76 3.94
CA ASN A 168 -13.64 2.87 4.81
C ASN A 168 -12.39 3.49 5.44
N GLY A 169 -12.27 4.81 5.42
CA GLY A 169 -11.14 5.50 6.01
C GLY A 169 -11.02 5.32 7.52
N THR A 170 -12.12 5.06 8.23
CA THR A 170 -12.12 4.76 9.68
C THR A 170 -11.33 3.50 10.04
N ASP A 171 -11.18 2.55 9.11
CA ASP A 171 -10.39 1.33 9.31
C ASP A 171 -8.88 1.65 9.47
N PHE A 172 -8.48 2.88 9.14
CA PHE A 172 -7.10 3.37 9.21
C PHE A 172 -6.88 4.42 10.32
N GLY A 173 -7.85 4.60 11.20
CA GLY A 173 -7.80 5.54 12.32
C GLY A 173 -8.83 6.66 12.25
N GLY A 174 -9.07 7.34 13.38
CA GLY A 174 -10.14 8.33 13.53
C GLY A 174 -10.07 9.53 12.58
N VAL A 175 -8.87 9.90 12.15
CA VAL A 175 -8.67 10.99 11.17
C VAL A 175 -9.17 10.62 9.77
N GLY A 176 -9.43 9.34 9.49
CA GLY A 176 -9.95 8.85 8.22
C GLY A 176 -11.49 8.87 8.08
N LYS A 177 -12.22 9.44 9.05
CA LYS A 177 -13.70 9.36 9.12
C LYS A 177 -14.41 9.70 7.80
N ASP A 178 -13.93 10.72 7.10
CA ASP A 178 -14.56 11.22 5.88
C ASP A 178 -13.79 10.82 4.60
N PHE A 179 -12.87 9.87 4.74
CA PHE A 179 -12.05 9.39 3.64
C PHE A 179 -12.49 8.02 3.14
N VAL A 180 -12.15 7.77 1.89
CA VAL A 180 -12.25 6.42 1.30
C VAL A 180 -10.94 6.05 0.63
N ARG A 181 -10.61 4.74 0.64
CA ARG A 181 -9.46 4.21 -0.09
C ARG A 181 -9.94 3.45 -1.32
N LEU A 182 -9.48 3.90 -2.50
CA LEU A 182 -9.80 3.31 -3.80
C LEU A 182 -8.57 2.61 -4.37
N ASN A 183 -8.76 1.42 -4.97
CA ASN A 183 -7.72 0.67 -5.65
C ASN A 183 -7.58 1.12 -7.11
N LEU A 184 -6.37 1.57 -7.50
CA LEU A 184 -6.04 2.04 -8.85
C LEU A 184 -5.61 0.92 -9.81
N ALA A 185 -5.32 -0.29 -9.30
CA ALA A 185 -4.91 -1.44 -10.11
C ALA A 185 -6.13 -2.09 -10.80
N THR A 186 -6.77 -1.33 -11.68
CA THR A 186 -7.97 -1.72 -12.44
C THR A 186 -7.93 -1.11 -13.85
N SER A 187 -8.95 -1.35 -14.68
CA SER A 187 -9.05 -0.70 -15.98
C SER A 187 -9.58 0.73 -15.85
N LYS A 188 -9.28 1.56 -16.87
CA LYS A 188 -9.80 2.95 -16.94
C LYS A 188 -11.33 3.00 -16.99
N GLU A 189 -11.96 2.01 -17.64
CA GLU A 189 -13.41 1.89 -17.76
C GLU A 189 -14.05 1.67 -16.39
N ILE A 190 -13.53 0.72 -15.59
CA ILE A 190 -14.01 0.44 -14.23
C ILE A 190 -13.77 1.65 -13.32
N LEU A 191 -12.61 2.28 -13.42
CA LEU A 191 -12.29 3.47 -12.63
C LEU A 191 -13.26 4.64 -12.95
N LYS A 192 -13.55 4.87 -14.23
CA LYS A 192 -14.51 5.87 -14.68
C LYS A 192 -15.92 5.56 -14.20
N ASP A 193 -16.40 4.31 -14.38
CA ASP A 193 -17.73 3.89 -13.94
C ASP A 193 -17.87 4.07 -12.42
N ALA A 194 -16.88 3.68 -11.63
CA ALA A 194 -16.88 3.87 -10.19
C ALA A 194 -17.04 5.36 -9.81
N VAL A 195 -16.26 6.26 -10.42
CA VAL A 195 -16.36 7.70 -10.12
C VAL A 195 -17.71 8.28 -10.54
N LEU A 196 -18.28 7.85 -11.68
CA LEU A 196 -19.60 8.31 -12.10
C LEU A 196 -20.71 7.87 -11.14
N ARG A 197 -20.64 6.63 -10.63
CA ARG A 197 -21.58 6.13 -9.60
C ARG A 197 -21.40 6.86 -8.26
N MET A 198 -20.16 7.15 -7.86
CA MET A 198 -19.92 7.98 -6.69
C MET A 198 -20.55 9.36 -6.85
N ALA A 199 -20.40 9.97 -8.01
CA ALA A 199 -20.95 11.29 -8.30
C ALA A 199 -22.49 11.29 -8.26
N SER A 200 -23.15 10.27 -8.80
CA SER A 200 -24.62 10.16 -8.77
C SER A 200 -25.20 10.00 -7.35
N VAL A 201 -24.37 9.67 -6.36
CA VAL A 201 -24.79 9.54 -4.95
C VAL A 201 -24.45 10.79 -4.12
N LEU A 202 -23.39 11.49 -4.49
CA LEU A 202 -22.84 12.57 -3.67
C LEU A 202 -23.16 13.98 -4.20
N GLU A 203 -23.55 14.12 -5.45
CA GLU A 203 -23.91 15.41 -6.08
C GLU A 203 -25.43 15.63 -6.19
N ASP A 204 -26.25 14.58 -5.92
CA ASP A 204 -27.70 14.69 -5.75
C ASP A 204 -28.05 15.20 -4.34
#